data_14943ce50f18b485b6b0d3b0c6d753dd
#
_entry.id   14943ce50f18b485b6b0d3b0c6d753dd
#
_cell.length_a   1.000
_cell.length_b   1.000
_cell.length_c   1.000
_cell.angle_alpha   90.00
_cell.angle_beta   90.00
_cell.angle_gamma   90.00
#
_symmetry.space_group_name_H-M   'P 1'
#
loop_
_entity.id
_entity.type
_entity.pdbx_description
1 polymer ?
#
loop_
_entity_poly.entity_id
_entity_poly.type
_entity_poly.pdbx_seq_one_letter_code
_entity_poly.pdbx_strand_id
1 'polypeptide(L)'
;QVYTLPAPVSVFTDNGWKIASQEDSVPSGRSLSSAIKLQKDGKEIEASVTNFADYQTKPENCAISYLYFYADESKNPEVKLPGGITIKSTSEDVKKWAGDKFDYSKSGDSEYYDYYDDDNEGYIDINCKKTVSSMSVKKETWPSK
;
A
#
# COMPACT_ATOMS: atom_id res chain seq x y z
N GLN A 1 4.25 9.61 11.33
CA GLN A 1 3.19 8.66 11.69
C GLN A 1 3.50 7.28 11.12
N VAL A 2 3.30 6.21 11.91
CA VAL A 2 3.43 4.83 11.47
C VAL A 2 2.02 4.25 11.25
N TYR A 3 1.83 3.59 10.11
CA TYR A 3 0.61 2.87 9.78
C TYR A 3 0.94 1.38 9.59
N THR A 4 0.07 0.52 10.11
CA THR A 4 0.18 -0.93 9.93
C THR A 4 -1.08 -1.41 9.21
N LEU A 5 -0.93 -2.11 8.09
CA LEU A 5 -2.07 -2.66 7.34
C LEU A 5 -2.46 -4.06 7.83
N PRO A 6 -3.74 -4.41 7.77
CA PRO A 6 -4.86 -3.51 7.46
C PRO A 6 -5.13 -2.54 8.61
N ALA A 7 -5.59 -1.34 8.30
CA ALA A 7 -5.92 -0.33 9.29
C ALA A 7 -7.32 0.25 9.04
N PRO A 8 -8.17 0.42 10.06
CA PRO A 8 -9.43 1.13 9.87
C PRO A 8 -9.21 2.48 9.18
N VAL A 9 -10.10 2.86 8.28
CA VAL A 9 -10.03 4.16 7.58
C VAL A 9 -9.93 5.31 8.58
N SER A 10 -10.58 5.19 9.75
CA SER A 10 -10.52 6.18 10.83
C SER A 10 -9.09 6.49 11.30
N VAL A 11 -8.19 5.51 11.30
CA VAL A 11 -6.78 5.72 11.67
C VAL A 11 -6.11 6.74 10.73
N PHE A 12 -6.50 6.76 9.46
CA PHE A 12 -6.01 7.74 8.50
C PHE A 12 -6.74 9.08 8.66
N THR A 13 -8.07 9.06 8.80
CA THR A 13 -8.86 10.29 8.89
C THR A 13 -8.56 11.07 10.18
N ASP A 14 -8.32 10.40 11.28
CA ASP A 14 -7.89 11.02 12.55
C ASP A 14 -6.52 11.69 12.44
N ASN A 15 -5.70 11.27 11.47
CA ASN A 15 -4.43 11.89 11.12
C ASN A 15 -4.55 12.91 9.96
N GLY A 16 -5.75 13.35 9.63
CA GLY A 16 -6.02 14.42 8.68
C GLY A 16 -6.09 14.00 7.22
N TRP A 17 -6.07 12.70 6.92
CA TRP A 17 -6.34 12.20 5.58
C TRP A 17 -7.84 12.24 5.30
N LYS A 18 -8.19 12.49 4.04
CA LYS A 18 -9.55 12.37 3.53
C LYS A 18 -9.61 11.19 2.57
N ILE A 19 -10.62 10.36 2.71
CA ILE A 19 -10.91 9.32 1.73
C ILE A 19 -11.77 9.90 0.61
N ALA A 20 -11.37 9.66 -0.63
CA ALA A 20 -12.17 9.93 -1.83
C ALA A 20 -12.48 8.60 -2.51
N SER A 21 -13.75 8.35 -2.79
CA SER A 21 -14.24 7.14 -3.45
C SER A 21 -15.28 7.53 -4.52
N GLN A 22 -15.30 6.76 -5.60
CA GLN A 22 -16.37 6.84 -6.61
C GLN A 22 -17.53 5.89 -6.27
N GLU A 23 -17.33 4.97 -5.34
CA GLU A 23 -18.33 4.01 -4.90
C GLU A 23 -18.91 4.42 -3.55
N ASP A 24 -20.20 4.24 -3.40
CA ASP A 24 -20.94 4.60 -2.18
C ASP A 24 -20.94 3.48 -1.13
N SER A 25 -20.61 2.25 -1.54
CA SER A 25 -20.67 1.09 -0.65
C SER A 25 -19.73 -0.03 -1.05
N VAL A 26 -19.33 -0.81 -0.05
CA VAL A 26 -18.49 -2.00 -0.20
C VAL A 26 -19.27 -3.20 0.35
N PRO A 27 -19.54 -4.24 -0.45
CA PRO A 27 -20.20 -5.45 0.02
C PRO A 27 -19.38 -6.17 1.12
N SER A 28 -20.07 -6.93 1.97
CA SER A 28 -19.43 -7.76 2.99
C SER A 28 -18.35 -8.68 2.43
N GLY A 29 -17.21 -8.75 3.10
CA GLY A 29 -16.09 -9.61 2.72
C GLY A 29 -15.44 -9.28 1.38
N ARG A 30 -15.66 -8.07 0.83
CA ARG A 30 -15.11 -7.63 -0.44
C ARG A 30 -14.14 -6.48 -0.26
N SER A 31 -13.18 -6.43 -1.19
CA SER A 31 -12.27 -5.30 -1.33
C SER A 31 -12.72 -4.40 -2.48
N LEU A 32 -12.62 -3.11 -2.28
CA LEU A 32 -12.81 -2.10 -3.31
C LEU A 32 -11.44 -1.52 -3.66
N SER A 33 -11.01 -1.74 -4.88
CA SER A 33 -9.76 -1.23 -5.45
C SER A 33 -10.05 -0.22 -6.57
N SER A 34 -9.03 0.49 -7.03
CA SER A 34 -9.05 1.36 -8.22
C SER A 34 -9.83 2.68 -8.14
N ALA A 35 -10.71 2.88 -7.17
CA ALA A 35 -11.51 4.11 -7.05
C ALA A 35 -11.31 4.84 -5.72
N ILE A 36 -10.37 4.36 -4.91
CA ILE A 36 -10.10 4.90 -3.56
C ILE A 36 -8.81 5.70 -3.58
N LYS A 37 -8.87 6.91 -3.07
CA LYS A 37 -7.71 7.78 -2.84
C LYS A 37 -7.72 8.33 -1.43
N LEU A 38 -6.55 8.38 -0.83
CA LEU A 38 -6.30 9.11 0.41
C LEU A 38 -5.65 10.44 0.06
N GLN A 39 -6.21 11.55 0.57
CA GLN A 39 -5.78 12.91 0.23
C GLN A 39 -5.46 13.70 1.50
N LYS A 40 -4.32 14.38 1.52
CA LYS A 40 -3.90 15.27 2.61
C LYS A 40 -2.89 16.29 2.11
N ASP A 41 -3.13 17.58 2.39
CA ASP A 41 -2.20 18.70 2.13
C ASP A 41 -1.68 18.70 0.66
N GLY A 42 -2.57 18.45 -0.30
CA GLY A 42 -2.23 18.38 -1.73
C GLY A 42 -1.50 17.09 -2.13
N LYS A 43 -1.29 16.16 -1.21
CA LYS A 43 -0.75 14.82 -1.45
C LYS A 43 -1.87 13.81 -1.66
N GLU A 44 -1.57 12.78 -2.42
CA GLU A 44 -2.53 11.74 -2.78
C GLU A 44 -1.85 10.37 -2.78
N ILE A 45 -2.55 9.35 -2.31
CA ILE A 45 -2.13 7.95 -2.33
C ILE A 45 -3.26 7.13 -2.93
N GLU A 46 -2.97 6.26 -3.90
CA GLU A 46 -3.89 5.21 -4.31
C GLU A 46 -4.02 4.17 -3.21
N ALA A 47 -5.24 3.76 -2.92
CA ALA A 47 -5.55 2.82 -1.86
C ALA A 47 -6.65 1.84 -2.26
N SER A 48 -6.73 0.73 -1.55
CA SER A 48 -7.90 -0.14 -1.53
C SER A 48 -8.42 -0.27 -0.11
N VAL A 49 -9.73 -0.45 0.00
CA VAL A 49 -10.39 -0.76 1.27
C VAL A 49 -10.96 -2.17 1.22
N THR A 50 -10.95 -2.85 2.36
CA THR A 50 -11.60 -4.15 2.56
C THR A 50 -12.68 -4.01 3.63
N ASN A 51 -13.86 -4.51 3.33
CA ASN A 51 -14.96 -4.60 4.29
C ASN A 51 -14.88 -5.92 5.05
N PHE A 52 -14.48 -5.87 6.30
CA PHE A 52 -14.40 -7.02 7.21
C PHE A 52 -15.70 -7.26 8.00
N ALA A 53 -16.71 -6.41 7.81
CA ALA A 53 -18.02 -6.61 8.45
C ALA A 53 -18.83 -7.67 7.67
N ASP A 54 -19.83 -8.24 8.32
CA ASP A 54 -20.78 -9.19 7.76
C ASP A 54 -21.96 -8.53 7.02
N TYR A 55 -21.92 -7.21 6.85
CA TYR A 55 -22.90 -6.41 6.13
C TYR A 55 -22.22 -5.41 5.17
N GLN A 56 -22.96 -4.95 4.20
CA GLN A 56 -22.53 -3.89 3.28
C GLN A 56 -22.39 -2.56 4.03
N THR A 57 -21.31 -1.84 3.79
CA THR A 57 -21.05 -0.55 4.44
C THR A 57 -20.38 0.45 3.49
N LYS A 58 -20.22 1.69 3.94
CA LYS A 58 -19.52 2.73 3.19
C LYS A 58 -18.01 2.52 3.26
N PRO A 59 -17.23 2.99 2.26
CA PRO A 59 -15.78 2.91 2.27
C PRO A 59 -15.13 3.45 3.55
N GLU A 60 -15.68 4.52 4.14
CA GLU A 60 -15.16 5.13 5.37
C GLU A 60 -15.22 4.21 6.60
N ASN A 61 -16.10 3.21 6.56
CA ASN A 61 -16.25 2.22 7.64
C ASN A 61 -15.44 0.94 7.39
N CYS A 62 -14.67 0.89 6.32
CA CYS A 62 -13.81 -0.23 5.96
C CYS A 62 -12.39 -0.07 6.54
N ALA A 63 -11.52 -1.00 6.22
CA ALA A 63 -10.09 -0.88 6.51
C ALA A 63 -9.29 -0.65 5.24
N ILE A 64 -8.29 0.22 5.29
CA ILE A 64 -7.26 0.32 4.26
C ILE A 64 -6.47 -0.98 4.29
N SER A 65 -6.45 -1.69 3.17
CA SER A 65 -5.77 -2.97 3.01
C SER A 65 -4.63 -2.92 1.98
N TYR A 66 -4.57 -1.87 1.18
CA TYR A 66 -3.59 -1.70 0.12
C TYR A 66 -3.23 -0.23 -0.07
N LEU A 67 -1.94 0.04 -0.25
CA LEU A 67 -1.41 1.34 -0.62
C LEU A 67 -0.43 1.20 -1.78
N TYR A 68 -0.51 2.10 -2.74
CA TYR A 68 0.33 2.13 -3.92
C TYR A 68 0.99 3.50 -4.13
N PHE A 69 2.28 3.50 -4.43
CA PHE A 69 3.10 4.71 -4.60
C PHE A 69 3.87 4.64 -5.92
N TYR A 70 3.74 5.69 -6.74
CA TYR A 70 4.53 5.89 -7.97
C TYR A 70 5.61 6.94 -7.74
N ALA A 71 6.85 6.66 -8.11
CA ALA A 71 7.97 7.56 -7.84
C ALA A 71 7.92 8.87 -8.65
N ASP A 72 7.30 8.85 -9.81
CA ASP A 72 7.17 10.00 -10.71
C ASP A 72 5.94 10.88 -10.42
N GLU A 73 5.11 10.49 -9.44
CA GLU A 73 3.96 11.28 -9.05
C GLU A 73 4.32 12.38 -8.05
N SER A 74 4.24 13.63 -8.50
CA SER A 74 4.53 14.81 -7.66
C SER A 74 3.61 14.94 -6.44
N LYS A 75 2.48 14.26 -6.44
CA LYS A 75 1.49 14.26 -5.35
C LYS A 75 1.76 13.23 -4.27
N ASN A 76 2.67 12.29 -4.48
CA ASN A 76 2.97 11.30 -3.45
C ASN A 76 3.46 11.97 -2.16
N PRO A 77 3.00 11.53 -0.99
CA PRO A 77 3.61 11.90 0.27
C PRO A 77 4.99 11.27 0.41
N GLU A 78 5.79 11.78 1.32
CA GLU A 78 7.03 11.12 1.71
C GLU A 78 6.70 9.88 2.55
N VAL A 79 6.93 8.70 1.98
CA VAL A 79 6.65 7.40 2.60
C VAL A 79 7.94 6.63 2.75
N LYS A 80 8.08 5.98 3.90
CA LYS A 80 9.21 5.14 4.24
C LYS A 80 8.72 3.77 4.70
N LEU A 81 9.16 2.71 4.04
CA LEU A 81 8.97 1.35 4.51
C LEU A 81 9.88 1.05 5.72
N PRO A 82 9.55 0.05 6.55
CA PRO A 82 10.48 -0.46 7.56
C PRO A 82 11.84 -0.76 6.94
N GLY A 83 12.92 -0.35 7.60
CA GLY A 83 14.28 -0.47 7.05
C GLY A 83 14.75 0.71 6.20
N GLY A 84 13.89 1.72 6.00
CA GLY A 84 14.28 3.00 5.43
C GLY A 84 14.10 3.15 3.92
N ILE A 85 13.51 2.18 3.23
CA ILE A 85 13.25 2.23 1.79
C ILE A 85 12.17 3.27 1.49
N THR A 86 12.45 4.13 0.51
CA THR A 86 11.57 5.17 -0.02
C THR A 86 11.52 5.10 -1.54
N ILE A 87 10.64 5.88 -2.16
CA ILE A 87 10.60 6.05 -3.63
C ILE A 87 11.89 6.69 -4.20
N LYS A 88 12.79 7.19 -3.36
CA LYS A 88 14.10 7.76 -3.76
C LYS A 88 15.25 6.76 -3.61
N SER A 89 15.01 5.59 -3.02
CA SER A 89 16.02 4.56 -2.83
C SER A 89 16.52 4.03 -4.17
N THR A 90 17.80 3.69 -4.23
CA THR A 90 18.38 3.05 -5.41
C THR A 90 18.02 1.57 -5.47
N SER A 91 18.14 0.96 -6.64
CA SER A 91 17.98 -0.50 -6.79
C SER A 91 18.96 -1.27 -5.89
N GLU A 92 20.16 -0.73 -5.66
CA GLU A 92 21.17 -1.31 -4.78
C GLU A 92 20.74 -1.28 -3.30
N ASP A 93 20.14 -0.16 -2.86
CA ASP A 93 19.58 -0.03 -1.51
C ASP A 93 18.46 -1.05 -1.27
N VAL A 94 17.56 -1.19 -2.27
CA VAL A 94 16.46 -2.15 -2.21
C VAL A 94 17.00 -3.58 -2.15
N LYS A 95 17.97 -3.92 -3.00
CA LYS A 95 18.60 -5.25 -3.03
C LYS A 95 19.23 -5.60 -1.69
N LYS A 96 19.97 -4.67 -1.09
CA LYS A 96 20.59 -4.86 0.23
C LYS A 96 19.55 -5.05 1.34
N TRP A 97 18.49 -4.26 1.30
CA TRP A 97 17.39 -4.35 2.26
C TRP A 97 16.58 -5.64 2.12
N ALA A 98 16.27 -6.03 0.89
CA ALA A 98 15.47 -7.22 0.58
C ALA A 98 16.19 -8.51 1.00
N GLY A 99 17.51 -8.58 0.79
CA GLY A 99 18.30 -9.79 1.09
C GLY A 99 17.72 -11.02 0.40
N ASP A 100 17.73 -12.15 1.11
CA ASP A 100 17.20 -13.43 0.61
C ASP A 100 15.69 -13.64 0.89
N LYS A 101 15.03 -12.65 1.46
CA LYS A 101 13.60 -12.75 1.84
C LYS A 101 12.64 -12.39 0.72
N PHE A 102 13.13 -11.74 -0.32
CA PHE A 102 12.34 -11.28 -1.45
C PHE A 102 12.64 -12.13 -2.69
N ASP A 103 11.60 -12.47 -3.42
CA ASP A 103 11.74 -12.99 -4.76
C ASP A 103 12.22 -11.87 -5.68
N TYR A 104 13.29 -12.15 -6.43
CA TYR A 104 13.89 -11.20 -7.35
C TYR A 104 13.71 -11.65 -8.79
N SER A 105 13.29 -10.74 -9.64
CA SER A 105 13.28 -10.93 -11.08
C SER A 105 13.73 -9.68 -11.82
N LYS A 106 14.15 -9.84 -13.08
CA LYS A 106 14.61 -8.75 -13.92
C LYS A 106 14.07 -8.90 -15.34
N SER A 107 13.63 -7.79 -15.91
CA SER A 107 13.20 -7.71 -17.31
C SER A 107 13.69 -6.40 -17.93
N GLY A 108 14.64 -6.49 -18.86
CA GLY A 108 15.30 -5.29 -19.43
C GLY A 108 15.99 -4.46 -18.33
N ASP A 109 15.61 -3.20 -18.22
CA ASP A 109 16.15 -2.27 -17.21
C ASP A 109 15.33 -2.27 -15.90
N SER A 110 14.27 -3.08 -15.82
CA SER A 110 13.40 -3.15 -14.66
C SER A 110 13.78 -4.33 -13.76
N GLU A 111 13.82 -4.07 -12.47
CA GLU A 111 14.07 -5.03 -11.41
C GLU A 111 12.86 -5.07 -10.47
N TYR A 112 12.44 -6.26 -10.08
CA TYR A 112 11.25 -6.51 -9.29
C TYR A 112 11.63 -7.27 -8.03
N TYR A 113 11.15 -6.79 -6.89
CA TYR A 113 11.37 -7.37 -5.58
C TYR A 113 10.02 -7.61 -4.94
N ASP A 114 9.65 -8.88 -4.76
CA ASP A 114 8.36 -9.31 -4.24
C ASP A 114 8.55 -10.06 -2.94
N TYR A 115 7.85 -9.66 -1.91
CA TYR A 115 7.76 -10.38 -0.65
C TYR A 115 6.31 -10.75 -0.38
N TYR A 116 6.08 -12.02 -0.06
CA TYR A 116 4.78 -12.54 0.37
C TYR A 116 4.91 -13.04 1.80
N ASP A 117 3.93 -12.77 2.64
CA ASP A 117 3.87 -13.38 3.95
C ASP A 117 3.49 -14.87 3.86
N ASP A 118 3.64 -15.61 4.97
CA ASP A 118 3.46 -17.06 5.02
C ASP A 118 2.07 -17.51 4.57
N ASP A 119 1.05 -16.65 4.73
CA ASP A 119 -0.33 -16.92 4.37
C ASP A 119 -0.67 -16.45 2.93
N ASN A 120 0.27 -15.80 2.23
CA ASN A 120 0.06 -15.13 0.94
C ASN A 120 -1.06 -14.06 0.94
N GLU A 121 -1.44 -13.56 2.11
CA GLU A 121 -2.49 -12.56 2.27
C GLU A 121 -1.95 -11.14 2.40
N GLY A 122 -0.63 -11.02 2.55
CA GLY A 122 0.09 -9.77 2.54
C GLY A 122 1.29 -9.83 1.61
N TYR A 123 1.61 -8.71 0.97
CA TYR A 123 2.82 -8.59 0.17
C TYR A 123 3.40 -7.18 0.20
N ILE A 124 4.67 -7.12 -0.15
CA ILE A 124 5.37 -5.89 -0.52
C ILE A 124 5.93 -6.12 -1.92
N ASP A 125 5.63 -5.21 -2.83
CA ASP A 125 6.16 -5.20 -4.19
C ASP A 125 6.93 -3.90 -4.39
N ILE A 126 8.17 -4.00 -4.90
CA ILE A 126 9.01 -2.85 -5.21
C ILE A 126 9.59 -3.03 -6.61
N ASN A 127 9.27 -2.10 -7.48
CA ASN A 127 9.80 -2.05 -8.83
C ASN A 127 10.86 -0.96 -8.92
N CYS A 128 12.01 -1.30 -9.50
CA CYS A 128 13.12 -0.40 -9.69
C CYS A 128 13.55 -0.34 -11.16
N LYS A 129 14.03 0.82 -11.60
CA LYS A 129 14.86 0.93 -12.80
C LYS A 129 16.21 1.51 -12.36
N LYS A 130 16.76 2.31 -11.98
CA LYS A 130 17.95 2.75 -11.26
C LYS A 130 17.62 3.09 -9.83
N THR A 131 16.43 3.66 -9.65
CA THR A 131 15.81 3.98 -8.39
C THR A 131 14.44 3.30 -8.32
N VAL A 132 13.80 3.30 -7.18
CA VAL A 132 12.41 2.83 -7.03
C VAL A 132 11.52 3.59 -8.01
N SER A 133 10.78 2.88 -8.84
CA SER A 133 9.76 3.42 -9.76
C SER A 133 8.35 3.29 -9.21
N SER A 134 8.10 2.26 -8.44
CA SER A 134 6.86 2.09 -7.68
C SER A 134 7.08 1.18 -6.49
N MET A 135 6.24 1.30 -5.49
CA MET A 135 6.16 0.38 -4.37
C MET A 135 4.72 0.24 -3.90
N SER A 136 4.35 -0.95 -3.49
CA SER A 136 3.05 -1.22 -2.92
C SER A 136 3.14 -2.11 -1.69
N VAL A 137 2.16 -1.97 -0.82
CA VAL A 137 2.01 -2.76 0.40
C VAL A 137 0.57 -3.22 0.52
N LYS A 138 0.36 -4.49 0.74
CA LYS A 138 -0.97 -5.09 0.88
C LYS A 138 -1.04 -5.98 2.11
N LYS A 139 -2.16 -5.94 2.81
CA LYS A 139 -2.59 -6.93 3.81
C LYS A 139 -4.11 -6.90 3.88
N GLU A 140 -4.76 -8.01 3.54
CA GLU A 140 -6.22 -8.14 3.44
C GLU A 140 -6.85 -8.92 4.61
N THR A 141 -6.06 -9.38 5.55
CA THR A 141 -6.57 -10.08 6.75
C THR A 141 -6.16 -9.35 8.00
N TRP A 142 -7.04 -9.37 9.01
CA TRP A 142 -6.68 -8.91 10.33
C TRP A 142 -5.57 -9.80 10.91
N PRO A 143 -4.59 -9.22 11.62
CA PRO A 143 -3.63 -10.01 12.38
C PRO A 143 -4.39 -10.96 13.33
N SER A 144 -3.99 -12.22 13.36
CA SER A 144 -4.50 -13.16 14.38
C SER A 144 -4.26 -12.56 15.77
N LYS A 145 -5.29 -12.59 16.60
CA LYS A 145 -5.16 -12.16 18.00
C LYS A 145 -4.27 -13.11 18.78
#